data_9d5ec92fe19ce419fd507b1deaf1d8cc
#
_entry.id   9d5ec92fe19ce419fd507b1deaf1d8cc
#
_cell.length_a   1.000
_cell.length_b   1.000
_cell.length_c   1.000
_cell.angle_alpha   90.00
_cell.angle_beta   90.00
_cell.angle_gamma   90.00
#
_symmetry.space_group_name_H-M   'P 1'
#
loop_
_entity.id
_entity.type
_entity.pdbx_description
1 polymer ?
#
loop_
_entity_poly.entity_id
_entity_poly.type
_entity_poly.pdbx_seq_one_letter_code
_entity_poly.pdbx_strand_id
1 'polypeptide(L)'
;LEGVLLPGDQTGLQANSQLAAGPTATPAVYNAGALVYQRAIPTPIEVEFATPQPEPERDWRPPPYPVPWALRYEDHFYLARPIQSDEVNWPHPLYRYGNTYFGENSVHTGVDLGAEQGAPVVAAGPGEVVWSGYGLYRGTYDESDPYGLAVAIRHDFGYGGLPMYTIYAHLQDIYVWKGQLVETGDLIGHVGATGHAEGYHLHFEVRLGENGYFDTRNPELWMVPPEGWAVLAGRIEDSYGRLLNEALIQIYSIDTGERWDVYTYGDNTINPDEIYRENFVISDLPAGAYEIRINHAGRNYSVQLYLDPGRTNFITFRGRNGFELDPTPTAVNLANPPY
;
A
#
# COMPACT_ATOMS: atom_id res chain seq x y z
N LEU A 1 13.09 39.49 -50.00
CA LEU A 1 12.87 38.73 -51.24
C LEU A 1 12.03 37.50 -50.90
N GLU A 2 10.78 37.62 -51.35
CA GLU A 2 9.89 36.59 -51.92
C GLU A 2 9.67 35.32 -51.08
N GLY A 3 8.52 34.98 -50.56
CA GLY A 3 7.17 35.10 -51.10
C GLY A 3 6.78 33.81 -51.85
N VAL A 4 6.26 32.73 -51.13
CA VAL A 4 5.45 31.71 -51.80
C VAL A 4 4.26 31.37 -50.90
N LEU A 5 3.08 31.76 -51.38
CA LEU A 5 1.76 31.32 -50.89
C LEU A 5 1.48 29.94 -51.53
N LEU A 6 0.95 29.01 -50.70
CA LEU A 6 0.30 27.81 -51.21
C LEU A 6 -1.22 27.92 -50.95
N PRO A 7 -2.07 27.40 -51.87
CA PRO A 7 -3.50 27.59 -51.87
C PRO A 7 -4.23 26.65 -50.89
N GLY A 8 -5.32 27.19 -50.35
CA GLY A 8 -6.22 26.43 -49.51
C GLY A 8 -7.08 25.44 -50.28
N ASP A 9 -7.35 24.33 -49.64
CA ASP A 9 -8.37 23.40 -50.11
C ASP A 9 -9.52 23.38 -49.09
N GLN A 10 -10.66 23.91 -49.57
CA GLN A 10 -11.92 23.92 -48.86
C GLN A 10 -12.70 22.68 -49.28
N THR A 11 -12.79 21.70 -48.42
CA THR A 11 -13.81 20.64 -48.54
C THR A 11 -14.85 20.83 -47.44
N GLY A 12 -16.00 21.35 -47.83
CA GLY A 12 -17.14 21.54 -46.98
C GLY A 12 -17.77 20.21 -46.55
N LEU A 13 -17.97 20.08 -45.26
CA LEU A 13 -18.85 19.09 -44.68
C LEU A 13 -20.25 19.63 -44.66
N GLN A 14 -21.12 19.17 -45.58
CA GLN A 14 -22.55 19.39 -45.52
C GLN A 14 -23.16 18.57 -44.39
N ALA A 15 -23.67 19.23 -43.38
CA ALA A 15 -24.52 18.63 -42.38
C ALA A 15 -25.93 18.45 -42.98
N ASN A 16 -26.32 17.21 -43.24
CA ASN A 16 -27.70 16.84 -43.62
C ASN A 16 -28.60 16.83 -42.37
N SER A 17 -29.28 17.96 -42.10
CA SER A 17 -30.39 18.02 -41.15
C SER A 17 -31.69 17.66 -41.87
N GLN A 18 -32.09 16.39 -41.84
CA GLN A 18 -33.48 16.04 -42.15
C GLN A 18 -34.34 16.28 -40.93
N LEU A 19 -35.03 17.42 -40.93
CA LEU A 19 -36.17 17.67 -40.06
C LEU A 19 -37.34 16.82 -40.56
N ALA A 20 -37.77 15.84 -39.79
CA ALA A 20 -39.02 15.11 -40.02
C ALA A 20 -40.18 16.05 -39.82
N ALA A 21 -40.99 16.24 -40.88
CA ALA A 21 -42.20 17.01 -40.84
C ALA A 21 -43.21 16.32 -39.89
N GLY A 22 -43.67 17.06 -38.89
CA GLY A 22 -44.75 16.65 -38.01
C GLY A 22 -46.09 16.67 -38.76
N PRO A 23 -47.08 15.92 -38.33
CA PRO A 23 -48.38 15.80 -39.00
C PRO A 23 -49.12 17.16 -38.94
N THR A 24 -49.59 17.62 -40.08
CA THR A 24 -50.45 18.76 -40.27
C THR A 24 -51.79 18.56 -39.53
N ALA A 25 -52.09 19.45 -38.58
CA ALA A 25 -53.37 19.46 -37.89
C ALA A 25 -54.46 20.03 -38.81
N THR A 26 -55.47 19.22 -39.06
CA THR A 26 -56.73 19.66 -39.72
C THR A 26 -57.58 20.45 -38.71
N PRO A 27 -58.15 21.61 -39.05
CA PRO A 27 -58.96 22.37 -38.10
C PRO A 27 -60.29 21.64 -37.84
N ALA A 28 -60.56 21.29 -36.59
CA ALA A 28 -61.83 20.73 -36.16
C ALA A 28 -62.88 21.86 -36.01
N VAL A 29 -64.07 21.62 -36.58
CA VAL A 29 -65.25 22.48 -36.47
C VAL A 29 -65.76 22.45 -35.03
N TYR A 30 -65.87 23.61 -34.39
CA TYR A 30 -66.37 23.70 -33.02
C TYR A 30 -67.88 23.51 -33.01
N ASN A 31 -68.37 22.45 -32.35
CA ASN A 31 -69.71 22.32 -31.88
C ASN A 31 -69.73 22.51 -30.35
N ALA A 32 -70.44 23.50 -29.86
CA ALA A 32 -70.51 23.88 -28.46
C ALA A 32 -71.38 22.81 -27.70
N GLY A 33 -70.77 21.77 -27.25
CA GLY A 33 -71.34 20.76 -26.37
C GLY A 33 -70.25 20.25 -25.44
N ALA A 34 -70.46 20.43 -24.16
CA ALA A 34 -69.72 20.03 -22.98
C ALA A 34 -68.40 19.29 -23.24
N LEU A 35 -67.26 20.02 -23.06
CA LEU A 35 -65.92 19.44 -22.99
C LEU A 35 -65.76 18.61 -21.70
N VAL A 36 -65.98 17.27 -21.82
CA VAL A 36 -65.49 16.34 -20.81
C VAL A 36 -64.00 16.16 -21.08
N TYR A 37 -63.15 16.78 -20.30
CA TYR A 37 -61.71 16.54 -20.29
C TYR A 37 -61.47 15.13 -19.73
N GLN A 38 -61.38 14.14 -20.59
CA GLN A 38 -60.78 12.88 -20.22
C GLN A 38 -59.28 13.07 -20.19
N ARG A 39 -58.74 13.27 -18.98
CA ARG A 39 -57.31 13.25 -18.74
C ARG A 39 -56.86 11.83 -19.04
N ALA A 40 -56.15 11.64 -20.14
CA ALA A 40 -55.47 10.36 -20.39
C ALA A 40 -54.49 10.10 -19.21
N ILE A 41 -54.79 9.07 -18.46
CA ILE A 41 -53.85 8.59 -17.42
C ILE A 41 -52.64 8.04 -18.19
N PRO A 42 -51.42 8.61 -18.01
CA PRO A 42 -50.27 8.03 -18.70
C PRO A 42 -50.08 6.58 -18.22
N THR A 43 -49.99 5.69 -19.17
CA THR A 43 -49.63 4.29 -18.89
C THR A 43 -48.34 4.28 -18.13
N PRO A 44 -48.26 3.62 -16.97
CA PRO A 44 -46.98 3.50 -16.26
C PRO A 44 -45.94 2.90 -17.20
N ILE A 45 -44.77 3.55 -17.27
CA ILE A 45 -43.61 2.97 -17.96
C ILE A 45 -43.17 1.80 -17.12
N GLU A 46 -43.36 0.59 -17.61
CA GLU A 46 -42.84 -0.62 -16.99
C GLU A 46 -41.33 -0.65 -17.30
N VAL A 47 -40.51 -0.29 -16.33
CA VAL A 47 -39.04 -0.37 -16.43
C VAL A 47 -38.66 -1.77 -15.96
N GLU A 48 -38.40 -2.66 -16.90
CA GLU A 48 -37.74 -3.94 -16.57
C GLU A 48 -36.26 -3.62 -16.28
N PHE A 49 -35.90 -3.74 -15.00
CA PHE A 49 -34.48 -3.81 -14.62
C PHE A 49 -33.98 -5.20 -14.98
N ALA A 50 -33.00 -5.28 -15.86
CA ALA A 50 -32.29 -6.53 -16.07
C ALA A 50 -31.76 -6.99 -14.70
N THR A 51 -32.13 -8.21 -14.29
CA THR A 51 -31.59 -8.83 -13.09
C THR A 51 -30.05 -8.89 -13.29
N PRO A 52 -29.23 -8.26 -12.47
CA PRO A 52 -27.79 -8.38 -12.61
C PRO A 52 -27.46 -9.87 -12.59
N GLN A 53 -26.73 -10.35 -13.56
CA GLN A 53 -26.10 -11.66 -13.47
C GLN A 53 -25.27 -11.64 -12.20
N PRO A 54 -25.27 -12.71 -11.37
CA PRO A 54 -24.36 -12.77 -10.26
C PRO A 54 -22.94 -12.57 -10.84
N GLU A 55 -22.32 -11.46 -10.49
CA GLU A 55 -20.90 -11.30 -10.78
C GLU A 55 -20.19 -12.47 -10.12
N PRO A 56 -19.20 -13.11 -10.79
CA PRO A 56 -18.36 -14.07 -10.13
C PRO A 56 -17.85 -13.40 -8.85
N GLU A 57 -17.99 -14.08 -7.72
CA GLU A 57 -17.45 -13.63 -6.45
C GLU A 57 -15.97 -13.39 -6.69
N ARG A 58 -15.60 -12.13 -6.96
CA ARG A 58 -14.22 -11.67 -6.89
C ARG A 58 -13.94 -11.60 -5.41
N ASP A 59 -12.86 -12.25 -4.98
CA ASP A 59 -12.35 -12.03 -3.64
C ASP A 59 -12.27 -10.53 -3.44
N TRP A 60 -13.04 -10.04 -2.47
CA TRP A 60 -13.22 -8.60 -2.28
C TRP A 60 -11.89 -7.98 -1.89
N ARG A 61 -11.37 -7.14 -2.77
CA ARG A 61 -10.18 -6.33 -2.49
C ARG A 61 -10.62 -4.91 -2.20
N PRO A 62 -10.45 -4.41 -0.96
CA PRO A 62 -10.68 -3.01 -0.69
C PRO A 62 -9.68 -2.15 -1.49
N PRO A 63 -10.12 -1.03 -2.09
CA PRO A 63 -9.21 -0.14 -2.78
C PRO A 63 -8.17 0.39 -1.79
N PRO A 64 -6.92 0.65 -2.21
CA PRO A 64 -5.95 1.33 -1.36
C PRO A 64 -6.33 2.81 -1.21
N TYR A 65 -5.93 3.41 -0.08
CA TYR A 65 -5.95 4.87 0.02
C TYR A 65 -5.03 5.48 -1.04
N PRO A 66 -5.32 6.70 -1.53
CA PRO A 66 -4.45 7.37 -2.50
C PRO A 66 -3.09 7.71 -1.85
N VAL A 67 -2.02 7.68 -2.62
CA VAL A 67 -0.69 8.06 -2.14
C VAL A 67 -0.31 9.48 -2.64
N PRO A 68 0.37 10.29 -1.82
CA PRO A 68 0.69 10.06 -0.40
C PRO A 68 -0.55 10.17 0.50
N TRP A 69 -0.59 9.35 1.54
CA TRP A 69 -1.66 9.33 2.53
C TRP A 69 -1.11 9.56 3.93
N ALA A 70 -1.57 10.60 4.62
CA ALA A 70 -1.21 10.90 5.98
C ALA A 70 -2.36 11.62 6.66
N LEU A 71 -3.10 10.95 7.53
CA LEU A 71 -4.16 11.54 8.34
C LEU A 71 -3.61 12.37 9.51
N ARG A 72 -2.40 12.06 9.93
CA ARG A 72 -1.65 12.77 10.97
C ARG A 72 -0.27 13.11 10.45
N TYR A 73 0.39 14.02 11.12
CA TYR A 73 1.77 14.40 10.81
C TYR A 73 2.77 13.23 10.95
N GLU A 74 2.46 12.27 11.82
CA GLU A 74 3.28 11.09 12.08
C GLU A 74 3.13 10.01 11.01
N ASP A 75 1.96 9.94 10.35
CA ASP A 75 1.72 8.97 9.29
C ASP A 75 2.52 9.35 8.03
N HIS A 76 3.14 8.36 7.40
CA HIS A 76 3.97 8.59 6.21
C HIS A 76 3.79 7.49 5.16
N PHE A 77 2.55 7.17 4.84
CA PHE A 77 2.22 6.24 3.76
C PHE A 77 2.43 6.93 2.41
N TYR A 78 3.68 6.99 1.96
CA TYR A 78 4.08 7.68 0.74
C TYR A 78 4.15 6.76 -0.46
N LEU A 79 4.11 5.44 -0.24
CA LEU A 79 4.32 4.44 -1.25
C LEU A 79 3.03 3.66 -1.55
N ALA A 80 2.74 3.47 -2.83
CA ALA A 80 1.73 2.54 -3.28
C ALA A 80 2.19 1.09 -3.03
N ARG A 81 1.25 0.16 -3.03
CA ARG A 81 1.58 -1.27 -2.93
C ARG A 81 2.24 -1.73 -4.23
N PRO A 82 3.40 -2.43 -4.15
CA PRO A 82 4.25 -2.67 -5.31
C PRO A 82 3.80 -3.84 -6.20
N ILE A 83 2.78 -4.63 -5.81
CA ILE A 83 2.25 -5.72 -6.62
C ILE A 83 0.87 -5.33 -7.12
N GLN A 84 0.70 -5.35 -8.44
CA GLN A 84 -0.58 -5.13 -9.09
C GLN A 84 -1.30 -6.47 -9.27
N SER A 85 -2.19 -6.80 -8.36
CA SER A 85 -3.02 -8.00 -8.40
C SER A 85 -4.44 -7.71 -7.95
N ASP A 86 -5.35 -8.65 -8.18
CA ASP A 86 -6.75 -8.54 -7.72
C ASP A 86 -6.88 -8.83 -6.21
N GLU A 87 -5.82 -9.30 -5.56
CA GLU A 87 -5.73 -9.56 -4.13
C GLU A 87 -4.82 -8.57 -3.42
N VAL A 88 -5.01 -8.41 -2.10
CA VAL A 88 -4.05 -7.68 -1.28
C VAL A 88 -2.90 -8.63 -0.91
N ASN A 89 -1.70 -8.37 -1.43
CA ASN A 89 -0.51 -9.13 -1.07
C ASN A 89 -0.01 -8.65 0.29
N TRP A 90 -0.28 -9.43 1.34
CA TRP A 90 0.16 -9.16 2.70
C TRP A 90 1.60 -9.59 2.94
N PRO A 91 2.32 -8.91 3.86
CA PRO A 91 3.62 -9.41 4.33
C PRO A 91 3.47 -10.82 4.91
N HIS A 92 4.35 -11.72 4.50
CA HIS A 92 4.36 -13.07 5.05
C HIS A 92 4.73 -13.03 6.54
N PRO A 93 3.95 -13.68 7.45
CA PRO A 93 4.13 -13.51 8.90
C PRO A 93 5.53 -13.86 9.43
N LEU A 94 6.24 -14.80 8.80
CA LEU A 94 7.60 -15.21 9.18
C LEU A 94 8.69 -14.37 8.51
N TYR A 95 8.36 -13.57 7.50
CA TYR A 95 9.31 -12.80 6.69
C TYR A 95 8.97 -11.31 6.74
N ARG A 96 8.62 -10.81 7.93
CA ARG A 96 8.47 -9.37 8.19
C ARG A 96 9.82 -8.72 8.45
N TYR A 97 9.85 -7.42 8.32
CA TYR A 97 11.03 -6.60 8.64
C TYR A 97 11.52 -6.87 10.06
N GLY A 98 12.82 -7.08 10.20
CA GLY A 98 13.46 -7.30 11.49
C GLY A 98 13.39 -8.73 12.03
N ASN A 99 12.73 -9.68 11.36
CA ASN A 99 12.71 -11.08 11.78
C ASN A 99 14.07 -11.75 11.53
N THR A 100 14.45 -12.69 12.42
CA THR A 100 15.71 -13.47 12.36
C THR A 100 15.51 -14.88 11.83
N TYR A 101 14.44 -15.13 11.09
CA TYR A 101 14.10 -16.48 10.60
C TYR A 101 15.20 -17.15 9.77
N PHE A 102 16.07 -16.36 9.13
CA PHE A 102 17.16 -16.85 8.27
C PHE A 102 18.43 -17.31 9.02
N GLY A 103 18.43 -17.32 10.34
CA GLY A 103 19.54 -17.75 11.19
C GLY A 103 20.01 -16.71 12.18
N GLU A 104 20.84 -17.12 13.14
CA GLU A 104 21.19 -16.34 14.33
C GLU A 104 21.88 -14.97 14.07
N ASN A 105 22.37 -14.72 12.85
CA ASN A 105 23.07 -13.49 12.49
C ASN A 105 22.51 -12.79 11.24
N SER A 106 21.35 -13.21 10.77
CA SER A 106 20.73 -12.64 9.57
C SER A 106 19.37 -12.06 9.93
N VAL A 107 19.18 -10.79 9.65
CA VAL A 107 17.94 -10.07 9.90
C VAL A 107 17.31 -9.71 8.59
N HIS A 108 15.99 -9.89 8.46
CA HIS A 108 15.25 -9.55 7.27
C HIS A 108 15.12 -8.03 7.14
N THR A 109 15.64 -7.48 6.03
CA THR A 109 15.77 -6.03 5.81
C THR A 109 14.59 -5.39 5.08
N GLY A 110 13.60 -6.20 4.72
CA GLY A 110 12.38 -5.79 4.03
C GLY A 110 11.16 -6.55 4.52
N VAL A 111 10.18 -6.65 3.65
CA VAL A 111 9.01 -7.53 3.80
C VAL A 111 8.89 -8.41 2.56
N ASP A 112 8.50 -9.67 2.76
CA ASP A 112 8.21 -10.56 1.65
C ASP A 112 6.70 -10.58 1.40
N LEU A 113 6.33 -10.15 0.22
CA LEU A 113 4.95 -10.10 -0.26
C LEU A 113 4.70 -11.31 -1.14
N GLY A 114 3.98 -12.30 -0.62
CA GLY A 114 3.62 -13.50 -1.39
C GLY A 114 2.74 -13.16 -2.58
N ALA A 115 3.05 -13.72 -3.75
CA ALA A 115 2.26 -13.57 -4.96
C ALA A 115 2.52 -14.73 -5.92
N GLU A 116 1.66 -14.90 -6.93
CA GLU A 116 1.89 -15.86 -8.00
C GLU A 116 3.12 -15.48 -8.85
N GLN A 117 3.78 -16.49 -9.39
CA GLN A 117 4.84 -16.28 -10.36
C GLN A 117 4.33 -15.45 -11.54
N GLY A 118 5.06 -14.41 -11.92
CA GLY A 118 4.69 -13.56 -13.04
C GLY A 118 3.66 -12.47 -12.68
N ALA A 119 3.27 -12.32 -11.41
CA ALA A 119 2.44 -11.19 -11.00
C ALA A 119 3.17 -9.86 -11.29
N PRO A 120 2.48 -8.84 -11.85
CA PRO A 120 3.12 -7.58 -12.19
C PRO A 120 3.66 -6.84 -10.96
N VAL A 121 4.92 -6.43 -11.01
CA VAL A 121 5.57 -5.58 -10.02
C VAL A 121 5.67 -4.17 -10.58
N VAL A 122 5.16 -3.20 -9.83
CA VAL A 122 5.08 -1.79 -10.24
C VAL A 122 5.87 -0.89 -9.29
N ALA A 123 6.31 0.26 -9.80
CA ALA A 123 6.96 1.28 -8.99
C ALA A 123 6.01 1.80 -7.90
N ALA A 124 6.42 1.74 -6.64
CA ALA A 124 5.62 2.17 -5.50
C ALA A 124 5.55 3.70 -5.36
N GLY A 125 6.42 4.42 -6.04
CA GLY A 125 6.46 5.89 -6.09
C GLY A 125 7.25 6.39 -7.29
N PRO A 126 7.13 7.69 -7.65
CA PRO A 126 7.87 8.27 -8.76
C PRO A 126 9.36 8.42 -8.40
N GLY A 127 10.25 8.35 -9.40
CA GLY A 127 11.67 8.51 -9.19
C GLY A 127 12.55 8.03 -10.33
N GLU A 128 13.84 7.88 -10.05
CA GLU A 128 14.86 7.40 -10.98
C GLU A 128 15.32 5.99 -10.60
N VAL A 129 15.35 5.08 -11.57
CA VAL A 129 15.93 3.74 -11.41
C VAL A 129 17.46 3.89 -11.23
N VAL A 130 17.96 3.58 -10.04
CA VAL A 130 19.40 3.66 -9.73
C VAL A 130 20.10 2.31 -9.83
N TRP A 131 19.36 1.22 -9.83
CA TRP A 131 19.84 -0.15 -10.07
C TRP A 131 18.82 -0.96 -10.87
N SER A 132 19.32 -1.83 -11.76
CA SER A 132 18.52 -2.77 -12.54
C SER A 132 19.40 -3.96 -12.93
N GLY A 133 19.14 -5.16 -12.38
CA GLY A 133 19.88 -6.39 -12.66
C GLY A 133 20.35 -7.14 -11.42
N TYR A 134 21.25 -8.10 -11.63
CA TYR A 134 21.92 -8.87 -10.58
C TYR A 134 23.04 -8.06 -9.92
N GLY A 135 23.32 -8.33 -8.61
CA GLY A 135 24.50 -7.78 -7.92
C GLY A 135 24.22 -6.53 -7.09
N LEU A 136 22.97 -6.27 -6.72
CA LEU A 136 22.57 -5.11 -5.91
C LEU A 136 23.33 -5.05 -4.57
N TYR A 137 23.50 -6.18 -3.89
CA TYR A 137 24.13 -6.24 -2.56
C TYR A 137 25.57 -5.69 -2.56
N ARG A 138 26.34 -6.01 -3.61
CA ARG A 138 27.75 -5.57 -3.75
C ARG A 138 27.93 -4.36 -4.65
N GLY A 139 26.88 -3.91 -5.34
CA GLY A 139 26.93 -2.82 -6.31
C GLY A 139 27.69 -3.17 -7.60
N THR A 140 27.93 -4.45 -7.86
CA THR A 140 28.57 -4.97 -9.08
C THR A 140 27.85 -6.23 -9.55
N TYR A 141 27.81 -6.47 -10.86
CA TYR A 141 27.15 -7.64 -11.43
C TYR A 141 27.62 -8.95 -10.77
N ASP A 142 26.67 -9.69 -10.22
CA ASP A 142 26.89 -10.98 -9.55
C ASP A 142 25.59 -11.81 -9.57
N GLU A 143 25.55 -12.89 -10.36
CA GLU A 143 24.38 -13.78 -10.46
C GLU A 143 24.12 -14.58 -9.16
N SER A 144 25.10 -14.66 -8.27
CA SER A 144 24.97 -15.29 -6.95
C SER A 144 24.49 -14.32 -5.86
N ASP A 145 24.15 -13.08 -6.24
CA ASP A 145 23.66 -12.06 -5.31
C ASP A 145 22.37 -12.53 -4.61
N PRO A 146 22.27 -12.39 -3.29
CA PRO A 146 21.09 -12.84 -2.55
C PRO A 146 19.78 -12.18 -3.02
N TYR A 147 19.79 -10.93 -3.47
CA TYR A 147 18.61 -10.26 -4.03
C TYR A 147 18.15 -10.82 -5.38
N GLY A 148 19.02 -11.60 -6.09
CA GLY A 148 18.74 -12.07 -7.43
C GLY A 148 18.59 -10.92 -8.44
N LEU A 149 17.61 -11.00 -9.34
CA LEU A 149 17.22 -9.87 -10.17
C LEU A 149 16.51 -8.83 -9.33
N ALA A 150 17.07 -7.61 -9.30
CA ALA A 150 16.56 -6.54 -8.46
C ALA A 150 16.51 -5.19 -9.19
N VAL A 151 15.54 -4.37 -8.80
CA VAL A 151 15.43 -2.95 -9.16
C VAL A 151 15.54 -2.13 -7.90
N ALA A 152 16.28 -1.00 -7.96
CA ALA A 152 16.26 0.02 -6.94
C ALA A 152 15.84 1.35 -7.56
N ILE A 153 14.87 2.03 -6.92
CA ILE A 153 14.37 3.34 -7.33
C ILE A 153 14.74 4.36 -6.26
N ARG A 154 15.40 5.45 -6.65
CA ARG A 154 15.54 6.64 -5.84
C ARG A 154 14.37 7.55 -6.11
N HIS A 155 13.54 7.78 -5.12
CA HIS A 155 12.37 8.64 -5.28
C HIS A 155 12.74 10.11 -5.44
N ASP A 156 11.87 10.88 -6.09
CA ASP A 156 12.00 12.33 -6.26
C ASP A 156 11.58 13.10 -4.99
N PHE A 157 11.07 12.39 -4.00
CA PHE A 157 10.78 12.84 -2.65
C PHE A 157 11.66 12.10 -1.64
N GLY A 158 11.71 12.62 -0.41
CA GLY A 158 12.45 12.02 0.70
C GLY A 158 11.72 12.23 2.02
N TYR A 159 12.35 11.86 3.10
CA TYR A 159 11.81 12.03 4.44
C TYR A 159 12.84 12.60 5.40
N GLY A 160 12.45 13.61 6.22
CA GLY A 160 13.35 14.25 7.15
C GLY A 160 14.59 14.90 6.51
N GLY A 161 14.52 15.25 5.21
CA GLY A 161 15.66 15.79 4.44
C GLY A 161 16.59 14.71 3.89
N LEU A 162 16.30 13.44 4.10
CA LEU A 162 17.04 12.30 3.57
C LEU A 162 16.39 11.78 2.27
N PRO A 163 17.18 11.37 1.26
CA PRO A 163 16.66 10.70 0.09
C PRO A 163 16.05 9.34 0.47
N MET A 164 15.01 8.94 -0.28
CA MET A 164 14.32 7.66 -0.11
C MET A 164 14.57 6.76 -1.30
N TYR A 165 14.72 5.48 -1.00
CA TYR A 165 14.85 4.43 -2.01
C TYR A 165 13.90 3.28 -1.71
N THR A 166 13.43 2.61 -2.77
CA THR A 166 12.74 1.33 -2.69
C THR A 166 13.50 0.26 -3.46
N ILE A 167 13.50 -0.95 -2.91
CA ILE A 167 14.13 -2.12 -3.51
C ILE A 167 13.06 -3.15 -3.83
N TYR A 168 13.16 -3.73 -5.01
CA TYR A 168 12.29 -4.77 -5.52
C TYR A 168 13.18 -5.94 -5.93
N ALA A 169 13.13 -7.05 -5.22
CA ALA A 169 14.05 -8.17 -5.43
C ALA A 169 13.34 -9.49 -5.71
N HIS A 170 14.12 -10.51 -6.05
CA HIS A 170 13.70 -11.85 -6.47
C HIS A 170 12.85 -11.86 -7.74
N LEU A 171 12.99 -10.81 -8.59
CA LEU A 171 12.20 -10.66 -9.82
C LEU A 171 12.49 -11.80 -10.82
N GLN A 172 11.47 -12.14 -11.62
CA GLN A 172 11.61 -13.07 -12.75
C GLN A 172 12.26 -12.39 -13.93
N ASP A 173 11.87 -11.15 -14.20
CA ASP A 173 12.33 -10.31 -15.31
C ASP A 173 12.23 -8.83 -14.90
N ILE A 174 12.89 -7.95 -15.69
CA ILE A 174 12.93 -6.51 -15.45
C ILE A 174 12.65 -5.79 -16.77
N TYR A 175 11.84 -4.71 -16.71
CA TYR A 175 11.45 -3.90 -17.88
C TYR A 175 12.02 -2.48 -17.85
N VAL A 176 12.78 -2.14 -16.83
CA VAL A 176 13.37 -0.81 -16.63
C VAL A 176 14.89 -0.88 -16.60
N TRP A 177 15.55 0.24 -16.88
CA TRP A 177 17.02 0.32 -16.89
C TRP A 177 17.51 1.47 -16.03
N LYS A 178 18.72 1.39 -15.56
CA LYS A 178 19.36 2.43 -14.75
C LYS A 178 19.34 3.78 -15.46
N GLY A 179 18.88 4.82 -14.77
CA GLY A 179 18.70 6.18 -15.26
C GLY A 179 17.31 6.46 -15.87
N GLN A 180 16.44 5.44 -15.95
CA GLN A 180 15.06 5.64 -16.38
C GLN A 180 14.26 6.32 -15.28
N LEU A 181 13.43 7.30 -15.65
CA LEU A 181 12.41 7.87 -14.76
C LEU A 181 11.15 7.01 -14.84
N VAL A 182 10.54 6.80 -13.67
CA VAL A 182 9.31 6.03 -13.52
C VAL A 182 8.30 6.81 -12.68
N GLU A 183 7.03 6.61 -12.99
CA GLU A 183 5.90 7.12 -12.20
C GLU A 183 5.32 6.00 -11.32
N THR A 184 4.54 6.39 -10.31
CA THR A 184 3.83 5.41 -9.47
C THR A 184 2.92 4.53 -10.33
N GLY A 185 3.07 3.22 -10.21
CA GLY A 185 2.29 2.23 -10.96
C GLY A 185 2.90 1.80 -12.29
N ASP A 186 4.04 2.37 -12.70
CA ASP A 186 4.76 1.90 -13.88
C ASP A 186 5.26 0.46 -13.68
N LEU A 187 5.04 -0.40 -14.68
CA LEU A 187 5.51 -1.78 -14.66
C LEU A 187 7.04 -1.82 -14.68
N ILE A 188 7.65 -2.44 -13.67
CA ILE A 188 9.11 -2.55 -13.54
C ILE A 188 9.64 -3.98 -13.71
N GLY A 189 8.78 -4.99 -13.52
CA GLY A 189 9.14 -6.41 -13.63
C GLY A 189 7.98 -7.30 -13.22
N HIS A 190 8.28 -8.58 -13.01
CA HIS A 190 7.32 -9.56 -12.49
C HIS A 190 7.90 -10.32 -11.30
N VAL A 191 7.00 -10.78 -10.43
CA VAL A 191 7.34 -11.62 -9.28
C VAL A 191 8.01 -12.90 -9.74
N GLY A 192 9.13 -13.24 -9.12
CA GLY A 192 9.90 -14.44 -9.39
C GLY A 192 10.38 -15.13 -8.13
N ALA A 193 11.53 -15.81 -8.26
CA ALA A 193 12.22 -16.50 -7.16
C ALA A 193 13.73 -16.56 -7.46
N THR A 194 14.31 -15.50 -8.04
CA THR A 194 15.75 -15.42 -8.31
C THR A 194 16.52 -15.06 -7.05
N GLY A 195 17.81 -15.44 -6.97
CA GLY A 195 18.63 -15.21 -5.79
C GLY A 195 18.32 -16.18 -4.64
N HIS A 196 18.36 -15.71 -3.39
CA HIS A 196 18.04 -16.53 -2.22
C HIS A 196 16.55 -16.39 -1.87
N ALA A 197 15.68 -17.13 -2.57
CA ALA A 197 14.24 -17.11 -2.37
C ALA A 197 13.69 -18.53 -2.15
N GLU A 198 12.82 -18.70 -1.15
CA GLU A 198 12.11 -19.96 -0.86
C GLU A 198 10.68 -19.94 -1.43
N GLY A 199 10.54 -19.72 -2.73
CA GLY A 199 9.25 -19.63 -3.40
C GLY A 199 8.98 -18.27 -4.05
N TYR A 200 7.80 -18.13 -4.65
CA TYR A 200 7.46 -16.90 -5.37
C TYR A 200 6.99 -15.81 -4.43
N HIS A 201 7.71 -14.71 -4.40
CA HIS A 201 7.36 -13.51 -3.64
C HIS A 201 8.12 -12.30 -4.19
N LEU A 202 7.68 -11.12 -3.79
CA LEU A 202 8.44 -9.89 -3.93
C LEU A 202 9.07 -9.55 -2.58
N HIS A 203 10.39 -9.51 -2.52
CA HIS A 203 11.09 -8.88 -1.40
C HIS A 203 11.13 -7.37 -1.62
N PHE A 204 10.54 -6.63 -0.70
CA PHE A 204 10.38 -5.17 -0.81
C PHE A 204 11.03 -4.46 0.37
N GLU A 205 11.93 -3.48 0.08
CA GLU A 205 12.57 -2.65 1.10
C GLU A 205 12.30 -1.17 0.90
N VAL A 206 12.33 -0.44 2.01
CA VAL A 206 12.42 1.02 2.05
C VAL A 206 13.75 1.38 2.69
N ARG A 207 14.53 2.29 2.07
CA ARG A 207 15.81 2.79 2.60
C ARG A 207 15.78 4.30 2.69
N LEU A 208 16.38 4.85 3.74
CA LEU A 208 16.49 6.30 3.96
C LEU A 208 17.95 6.70 4.16
N GLY A 209 18.37 7.74 3.44
CA GLY A 209 19.72 8.28 3.49
C GLY A 209 20.58 7.73 2.37
N GLU A 210 21.11 6.54 2.51
CA GLU A 210 21.89 5.88 1.46
C GLU A 210 21.15 4.65 0.92
N ASN A 211 21.53 4.20 -0.27
CA ASN A 211 21.01 2.94 -0.81
C ASN A 211 21.84 1.76 -0.25
N GLY A 212 22.01 1.71 1.05
CA GLY A 212 22.80 0.72 1.75
C GLY A 212 21.95 -0.34 2.44
N TYR A 213 22.54 -1.52 2.64
CA TYR A 213 21.91 -2.65 3.35
C TYR A 213 21.47 -2.27 4.78
N PHE A 214 22.19 -1.36 5.44
CA PHE A 214 21.92 -0.93 6.81
C PHE A 214 21.04 0.32 6.91
N ASP A 215 20.56 0.87 5.80
CA ASP A 215 19.74 2.09 5.79
C ASP A 215 18.24 1.81 5.68
N THR A 216 17.85 0.56 5.91
CA THR A 216 16.47 0.09 5.78
C THR A 216 15.56 0.61 6.88
N ARG A 217 14.27 0.72 6.56
CA ARG A 217 13.15 1.01 7.46
C ARG A 217 12.04 0.00 7.21
N ASN A 218 11.18 -0.21 8.20
CA ASN A 218 10.06 -1.15 8.04
C ASN A 218 9.07 -0.66 6.96
N PRO A 219 8.95 -1.37 5.82
CA PRO A 219 8.10 -0.94 4.71
C PRO A 219 6.63 -0.82 5.05
N GLU A 220 6.16 -1.53 6.10
CA GLU A 220 4.77 -1.51 6.54
C GLU A 220 4.31 -0.14 7.09
N LEU A 221 5.25 0.75 7.44
CA LEU A 221 4.96 2.14 7.82
C LEU A 221 4.85 3.07 6.62
N TRP A 222 5.35 2.64 5.45
CA TRP A 222 5.49 3.47 4.25
C TRP A 222 4.52 3.10 3.14
N MET A 223 4.13 1.82 3.06
CA MET A 223 3.12 1.35 2.11
C MET A 223 1.73 1.71 2.59
N VAL A 224 0.93 2.32 1.71
CA VAL A 224 -0.46 2.66 2.01
C VAL A 224 -1.28 1.40 2.34
N PRO A 225 -2.03 1.38 3.47
CA PRO A 225 -2.95 0.28 3.73
C PRO A 225 -4.17 0.36 2.80
N PRO A 226 -4.89 -0.75 2.59
CA PRO A 226 -6.20 -0.72 1.96
C PRO A 226 -7.23 0.05 2.80
N GLU A 227 -8.30 0.55 2.16
CA GLU A 227 -9.39 1.22 2.87
C GLU A 227 -10.03 0.29 3.92
N GLY A 228 -10.25 0.81 5.13
CA GLY A 228 -10.76 0.03 6.23
C GLY A 228 -9.72 -0.81 6.99
N TRP A 229 -8.45 -0.73 6.62
CA TRP A 229 -7.35 -1.42 7.28
C TRP A 229 -6.47 -0.44 8.07
N ALA A 230 -5.77 -0.96 9.06
CA ALA A 230 -4.95 -0.22 9.99
C ALA A 230 -3.54 -0.79 10.07
N VAL A 231 -2.60 0.05 10.48
CA VAL A 231 -1.25 -0.37 10.86
C VAL A 231 -1.13 -0.25 12.38
N LEU A 232 -0.55 -1.28 13.01
CA LEU A 232 -0.17 -1.25 14.42
C LEU A 232 1.34 -1.31 14.54
N ALA A 233 1.92 -0.30 15.16
CA ALA A 233 3.32 -0.25 15.53
C ALA A 233 3.46 -0.18 17.06
N GLY A 234 4.61 -0.54 17.58
CA GLY A 234 4.81 -0.38 19.00
C GLY A 234 6.23 -0.54 19.48
N ARG A 235 6.42 -0.07 20.72
CA ARG A 235 7.69 -0.13 21.41
C ARG A 235 7.57 -1.05 22.63
N ILE A 236 8.24 -2.17 22.57
CA ILE A 236 8.18 -3.24 23.56
C ILE A 236 9.52 -3.30 24.30
N GLU A 237 9.48 -2.92 25.56
CA GLU A 237 10.65 -2.75 26.44
C GLU A 237 10.54 -3.59 27.70
N ASP A 238 11.68 -3.89 28.30
CA ASP A 238 11.73 -4.39 29.66
C ASP A 238 11.54 -3.24 30.69
N SER A 239 11.55 -3.56 31.98
CA SER A 239 11.37 -2.57 33.06
C SER A 239 12.56 -1.59 33.21
N TYR A 240 13.63 -1.75 32.43
CA TYR A 240 14.80 -0.87 32.40
C TYR A 240 14.87 -0.04 31.12
N GLY A 241 13.85 -0.10 30.26
CA GLY A 241 13.78 0.62 28.98
C GLY A 241 14.60 0.00 27.86
N ARG A 242 15.04 -1.27 28.00
CA ARG A 242 15.74 -1.99 26.92
C ARG A 242 14.73 -2.69 26.05
N LEU A 243 14.89 -2.57 24.73
CA LEU A 243 14.02 -3.26 23.77
C LEU A 243 14.04 -4.77 24.01
N LEU A 244 12.88 -5.39 23.94
CA LEU A 244 12.75 -6.84 23.93
C LEU A 244 12.85 -7.31 22.48
N ASN A 245 13.84 -8.17 22.20
CA ASN A 245 14.04 -8.77 20.89
C ASN A 245 13.31 -10.11 20.81
N GLU A 246 12.80 -10.45 19.62
CA GLU A 246 12.10 -11.72 19.32
C GLU A 246 10.94 -12.04 20.28
N ALA A 247 10.36 -11.00 20.89
CA ALA A 247 9.21 -11.17 21.76
C ALA A 247 7.95 -11.39 20.93
N LEU A 248 7.22 -12.48 21.20
CA LEU A 248 5.95 -12.77 20.55
C LEU A 248 4.85 -11.86 21.07
N ILE A 249 4.21 -11.16 20.16
CA ILE A 249 3.01 -10.36 20.40
C ILE A 249 1.83 -11.05 19.71
N GLN A 250 0.80 -11.36 20.47
CA GLN A 250 -0.42 -11.98 20.00
C GLN A 250 -1.53 -10.95 19.91
N ILE A 251 -2.16 -10.85 18.77
CA ILE A 251 -3.18 -9.86 18.45
C ILE A 251 -4.47 -10.61 18.14
N TYR A 252 -5.54 -10.33 18.87
CA TYR A 252 -6.83 -10.98 18.71
C TYR A 252 -7.90 -9.95 18.36
N SER A 253 -8.59 -10.15 17.22
CA SER A 253 -9.81 -9.39 16.94
C SER A 253 -10.90 -9.77 17.96
N ILE A 254 -11.47 -8.78 18.61
CA ILE A 254 -12.57 -8.99 19.58
C ILE A 254 -13.85 -9.36 18.82
N ASP A 255 -14.03 -8.82 17.61
CA ASP A 255 -15.24 -9.01 16.81
C ASP A 255 -15.27 -10.37 16.10
N THR A 256 -14.15 -10.80 15.52
CA THR A 256 -14.08 -12.03 14.71
C THR A 256 -13.42 -13.21 15.44
N GLY A 257 -12.64 -12.96 16.49
CA GLY A 257 -11.82 -13.96 17.17
C GLY A 257 -10.57 -14.37 16.37
N GLU A 258 -10.32 -13.75 15.23
CA GLU A 258 -9.13 -13.99 14.41
C GLU A 258 -7.87 -13.58 15.15
N ARG A 259 -6.76 -14.28 14.88
CA ARG A 259 -5.49 -14.07 15.58
C ARG A 259 -4.36 -13.80 14.59
N TRP A 260 -3.53 -12.83 14.92
CA TRP A 260 -2.24 -12.57 14.29
C TRP A 260 -1.13 -12.71 15.32
N ASP A 261 0.00 -13.20 14.87
CA ASP A 261 1.23 -13.30 15.65
C ASP A 261 2.31 -12.46 14.97
N VAL A 262 2.95 -11.58 15.72
CA VAL A 262 4.08 -10.79 15.25
C VAL A 262 5.20 -10.81 16.29
N TYR A 263 6.45 -10.80 15.81
CA TYR A 263 7.61 -10.75 16.69
C TYR A 263 8.22 -9.36 16.69
N THR A 264 8.77 -8.95 17.83
CA THR A 264 9.64 -7.78 17.87
C THR A 264 10.93 -8.06 17.11
N TYR A 265 11.60 -7.00 16.63
CA TYR A 265 12.82 -7.12 15.85
C TYR A 265 13.86 -7.97 16.56
N GLY A 266 14.55 -8.81 15.78
CA GLY A 266 15.48 -9.81 16.32
C GLY A 266 16.84 -9.23 16.71
N ASP A 267 17.22 -8.07 16.15
CA ASP A 267 18.51 -7.45 16.43
C ASP A 267 18.32 -5.94 16.64
N ASN A 268 19.19 -5.37 17.50
CA ASN A 268 19.25 -3.91 17.73
C ASN A 268 19.96 -3.17 16.59
N THR A 269 20.47 -3.84 15.57
CA THR A 269 21.02 -3.24 14.35
C THR A 269 19.94 -2.84 13.34
N ILE A 270 18.69 -3.26 13.56
CA ILE A 270 17.54 -2.88 12.76
C ILE A 270 17.15 -1.44 13.08
N ASN A 271 16.94 -0.64 12.04
CA ASN A 271 16.58 0.76 12.22
C ASN A 271 15.07 0.90 12.45
N PRO A 272 14.67 1.42 13.60
CA PRO A 272 13.30 1.85 13.80
C PRO A 272 13.01 3.12 13.01
N ASP A 273 11.75 3.45 12.85
CA ASP A 273 11.33 4.75 12.34
C ASP A 273 11.75 5.89 13.28
N GLU A 274 12.03 7.06 12.70
CA GLU A 274 12.53 8.22 13.45
C GLU A 274 11.50 8.77 14.45
N ILE A 275 10.21 8.62 14.16
CA ILE A 275 9.10 9.11 15.00
C ILE A 275 8.68 8.03 15.98
N TYR A 276 8.30 6.86 15.46
CA TYR A 276 7.71 5.80 16.27
C TYR A 276 8.73 5.11 17.17
N ARG A 277 9.98 4.99 16.73
CA ARG A 277 11.05 4.25 17.43
C ARG A 277 10.59 2.86 17.86
N GLU A 278 9.79 2.27 17.02
CA GLU A 278 9.15 0.98 17.23
C GLU A 278 10.18 -0.16 17.15
N ASN A 279 9.79 -1.31 17.65
CA ASN A 279 10.50 -2.57 17.41
C ASN A 279 9.56 -3.69 16.93
N PHE A 280 8.35 -3.36 16.49
CA PHE A 280 7.50 -4.20 15.68
C PHE A 280 6.50 -3.35 14.90
N VAL A 281 6.05 -3.88 13.74
CA VAL A 281 4.94 -3.33 12.95
C VAL A 281 4.16 -4.49 12.35
N ILE A 282 2.85 -4.28 12.21
CA ILE A 282 1.96 -5.16 11.46
C ILE A 282 0.89 -4.32 10.75
N SER A 283 0.73 -4.53 9.44
CA SER A 283 -0.14 -3.71 8.57
C SER A 283 -1.36 -4.45 8.03
N ASP A 284 -1.50 -5.75 8.33
CA ASP A 284 -2.58 -6.62 7.85
C ASP A 284 -3.72 -6.79 8.88
N LEU A 285 -4.11 -5.70 9.52
CA LEU A 285 -5.17 -5.67 10.51
C LEU A 285 -6.37 -4.86 10.01
N PRO A 286 -7.57 -5.47 9.81
CA PRO A 286 -8.78 -4.69 9.63
C PRO A 286 -8.98 -3.68 10.79
N ALA A 287 -9.56 -2.52 10.49
CA ALA A 287 -9.91 -1.59 11.56
C ALA A 287 -10.95 -2.23 12.51
N GLY A 288 -10.80 -2.03 13.82
CA GLY A 288 -11.69 -2.66 14.77
C GLY A 288 -11.13 -2.74 16.19
N ALA A 289 -11.84 -3.47 17.05
CA ALA A 289 -11.46 -3.68 18.44
C ALA A 289 -10.55 -4.91 18.58
N TYR A 290 -9.44 -4.74 19.29
CA TYR A 290 -8.43 -5.79 19.46
C TYR A 290 -8.00 -5.96 20.92
N GLU A 291 -7.61 -7.19 21.27
CA GLU A 291 -6.86 -7.50 22.48
C GLU A 291 -5.43 -7.89 22.09
N ILE A 292 -4.45 -7.14 22.58
CA ILE A 292 -3.02 -7.38 22.36
C ILE A 292 -2.47 -8.08 23.62
N ARG A 293 -1.74 -9.17 23.44
CA ARG A 293 -1.18 -9.99 24.53
C ARG A 293 0.32 -10.19 24.36
N ILE A 294 1.03 -10.19 25.48
CA ILE A 294 2.45 -10.56 25.56
C ILE A 294 2.70 -11.38 26.84
N ASN A 295 3.58 -12.38 26.74
CA ASN A 295 4.14 -13.04 27.91
C ASN A 295 5.53 -12.46 28.18
N HIS A 296 5.71 -11.86 29.35
CA HIS A 296 7.01 -11.33 29.78
C HIS A 296 7.36 -11.85 31.16
N ALA A 297 8.58 -12.44 31.30
CA ALA A 297 9.08 -13.01 32.56
C ALA A 297 8.09 -13.98 33.24
N GLY A 298 7.39 -14.83 32.45
CA GLY A 298 6.43 -15.82 32.92
C GLY A 298 5.08 -15.25 33.32
N ARG A 299 4.81 -13.98 33.07
CA ARG A 299 3.54 -13.31 33.35
C ARG A 299 2.88 -12.86 32.05
N ASN A 300 1.57 -13.07 31.96
CA ASN A 300 0.75 -12.61 30.84
C ASN A 300 0.24 -11.18 31.11
N TYR A 301 0.34 -10.35 30.09
CA TYR A 301 -0.17 -9.00 30.05
C TYR A 301 -1.07 -8.84 28.85
N SER A 302 -2.14 -8.07 28.97
CA SER A 302 -2.99 -7.72 27.82
C SER A 302 -3.49 -6.29 27.90
N VAL A 303 -3.84 -5.74 26.74
CA VAL A 303 -4.51 -4.44 26.59
C VAL A 303 -5.54 -4.55 25.48
N GLN A 304 -6.66 -3.85 25.66
CA GLN A 304 -7.66 -3.70 24.59
C GLN A 304 -7.59 -2.30 24.03
N LEU A 305 -7.65 -2.19 22.71
CA LEU A 305 -7.67 -0.92 21.98
C LEU A 305 -8.48 -1.05 20.70
N TYR A 306 -8.89 0.08 20.16
CA TYR A 306 -9.48 0.17 18.83
C TYR A 306 -8.41 0.63 17.85
N LEU A 307 -8.27 -0.06 16.72
CA LEU A 307 -7.39 0.31 15.61
C LEU A 307 -8.17 1.15 14.61
N ASP A 308 -7.80 2.42 14.49
CA ASP A 308 -8.37 3.34 13.52
C ASP A 308 -7.86 3.04 12.10
N PRO A 309 -8.73 3.06 11.07
CA PRO A 309 -8.33 2.76 9.70
C PRO A 309 -7.46 3.87 9.08
N GLY A 310 -6.62 3.49 8.13
CA GLY A 310 -5.84 4.41 7.31
C GLY A 310 -4.76 5.18 8.06
N ARG A 311 -4.31 4.65 9.21
CA ARG A 311 -3.31 5.29 10.04
C ARG A 311 -2.46 4.28 10.80
N THR A 312 -1.33 4.75 11.32
CA THR A 312 -0.52 4.00 12.28
C THR A 312 -1.07 4.20 13.69
N ASN A 313 -1.51 3.10 14.31
CA ASN A 313 -1.85 3.03 15.71
C ASN A 313 -0.62 2.62 16.52
N PHE A 314 -0.44 3.13 17.72
CA PHE A 314 0.79 2.93 18.48
C PHE A 314 0.53 2.47 19.91
N ILE A 315 1.35 1.50 20.39
CA ILE A 315 1.32 1.01 21.77
C ILE A 315 2.73 0.94 22.36
N THR A 316 2.80 1.05 23.67
CA THR A 316 4.05 0.83 24.42
C THR A 316 3.83 -0.26 25.47
N PHE A 317 4.83 -1.14 25.65
CA PHE A 317 4.90 -2.10 26.73
C PHE A 317 6.20 -1.87 27.53
N ARG A 318 6.09 -1.77 28.88
CA ARG A 318 7.21 -1.45 29.77
C ARG A 318 7.41 -2.50 30.84
N GLY A 319 7.70 -3.72 30.44
CA GLY A 319 8.02 -4.84 31.32
C GLY A 319 6.97 -5.05 32.42
N ARG A 320 7.36 -4.94 33.71
CA ARG A 320 6.44 -5.18 34.84
C ARG A 320 5.29 -4.18 34.94
N ASN A 321 5.41 -3.02 34.34
CA ASN A 321 4.35 -2.02 34.31
C ASN A 321 3.22 -2.41 33.33
N GLY A 322 3.51 -3.29 32.37
CA GLY A 322 2.55 -3.74 31.37
C GLY A 322 2.45 -2.77 30.20
N PHE A 323 1.29 -2.78 29.53
CA PHE A 323 1.00 -1.88 28.43
C PHE A 323 0.63 -0.48 28.93
N GLU A 324 1.13 0.53 28.23
CA GLU A 324 0.78 1.93 28.38
C GLU A 324 0.20 2.43 27.06
N LEU A 325 -0.97 3.06 27.13
CA LEU A 325 -1.58 3.72 25.97
C LEU A 325 -1.05 5.17 25.92
N ASP A 326 0.24 5.27 25.67
CA ASP A 326 0.87 6.55 25.41
C ASP A 326 0.27 7.19 24.14
N PRO A 327 0.21 8.52 24.06
CA PRO A 327 -0.09 9.17 22.80
C PRO A 327 0.95 8.76 21.77
N THR A 328 0.50 8.61 20.51
CA THR A 328 1.42 8.35 19.39
C THR A 328 2.59 9.36 19.46
N PRO A 329 3.84 8.90 19.35
CA PRO A 329 5.00 9.80 19.34
C PRO A 329 4.85 10.87 18.27
N THR A 330 5.25 12.10 18.55
CA THR A 330 5.21 13.20 17.60
C THR A 330 6.63 13.70 17.33
N ALA A 331 6.88 14.29 16.18
CA ALA A 331 8.19 14.84 15.80
C ALA A 331 8.70 15.88 16.83
N VAL A 332 7.82 16.58 17.53
CA VAL A 332 8.17 17.55 18.58
C VAL A 332 8.86 16.87 19.77
N ASN A 333 8.50 15.61 20.06
CA ASN A 333 9.11 14.83 21.14
C ASN A 333 10.54 14.38 20.83
N LEU A 334 10.95 14.42 19.55
CA LEU A 334 12.31 14.06 19.12
C LEU A 334 13.33 15.17 19.41
N ALA A 335 12.91 16.43 19.51
CA ALA A 335 13.78 17.56 19.83
C ALA A 335 14.25 17.55 21.29
N ASN A 336 13.52 16.87 22.20
CA ASN A 336 13.86 16.71 23.59
C ASN A 336 13.53 15.27 24.04
N PRO A 337 14.38 14.28 23.74
CA PRO A 337 14.19 12.93 24.25
C PRO A 337 14.25 12.98 25.79
N PRO A 338 13.32 12.35 26.50
CA PRO A 338 13.50 12.14 27.93
C PRO A 338 14.73 11.25 28.13
N TYR A 339 15.69 11.75 28.89
CA TYR A 339 16.92 11.04 29.26
C TYR A 339 16.60 9.90 30.22
#